data_195b32c31906c84c37435ba80199e5a1
#
_entry.id   195b32c31906c84c37435ba80199e5a1
#
_cell.length_a   1.000
_cell.length_b   1.000
_cell.length_c   1.000
_cell.angle_alpha   90.00
_cell.angle_beta   90.00
_cell.angle_gamma   90.00
#
_symmetry.space_group_name_H-M   'P 1'
#
loop_
_entity.id
_entity.type
_entity.pdbx_description
1 polymer ?
#
loop_
_entity_poly.entity_id
_entity_poly.type
_entity_poly.pdbx_seq_one_letter_code
_entity_poly.pdbx_strand_id
1 'polypeptide(L)'
;FYEVLKMMGANITFENIREDSGEKIADIRAKYSKLKAVLVPAHFAASMIDEYPILAILAAKAEGTTRMVGLAELRVKESDRLIAIYNNLIKCGVEAEHGDDWLEVSFCNEVVATQTIETFHDHRIAMSFLILGLTAPDGVAVDDIKMINTSFPEFFSRLKELGVKID
;
A
#
# COMPACT_ATOMS: atom_id res chain seq x y z
N PHE A 1 -0.78 -11.69 0.89
CA PHE A 1 0.03 -10.49 0.66
C PHE A 1 1.51 -10.84 0.42
N TYR A 2 2.17 -11.59 1.33
CA TYR A 2 3.61 -11.91 1.22
C TYR A 2 3.97 -12.70 -0.03
N GLU A 3 3.09 -13.54 -0.54
CA GLU A 3 3.31 -14.26 -1.80
C GLU A 3 3.41 -13.29 -2.97
N VAL A 4 2.53 -12.30 -3.03
CA VAL A 4 2.58 -11.26 -4.07
C VAL A 4 3.87 -10.44 -3.94
N LEU A 5 4.29 -10.07 -2.73
CA LEU A 5 5.56 -9.37 -2.53
C LEU A 5 6.76 -10.21 -3.01
N LYS A 6 6.75 -11.52 -2.78
CA LYS A 6 7.79 -12.42 -3.32
C LYS A 6 7.76 -12.48 -4.84
N MET A 7 6.57 -12.51 -5.46
CA MET A 7 6.45 -12.43 -6.92
C MET A 7 7.08 -11.13 -7.46
N MET A 8 6.91 -10.02 -6.73
CA MET A 8 7.54 -8.74 -7.05
C MET A 8 9.06 -8.70 -6.79
N GLY A 9 9.64 -9.76 -6.23
CA GLY A 9 11.07 -9.85 -5.92
C GLY A 9 11.46 -9.25 -4.57
N ALA A 10 10.51 -9.06 -3.65
CA ALA A 10 10.80 -8.57 -2.31
C ALA A 10 11.67 -9.55 -1.52
N ASN A 11 12.68 -9.04 -0.85
CA ASN A 11 13.56 -9.81 0.04
C ASN A 11 12.93 -9.88 1.45
N ILE A 12 12.05 -10.87 1.62
CA ILE A 12 11.32 -11.10 2.88
C ILE A 12 11.63 -12.52 3.37
N THR A 13 12.01 -12.63 4.63
CA THR A 13 12.22 -13.91 5.33
C THR A 13 11.37 -13.98 6.58
N PHE A 14 10.91 -15.20 6.90
CA PHE A 14 10.22 -15.51 8.14
C PHE A 14 11.20 -16.21 9.08
N GLU A 15 11.40 -15.64 10.26
CA GLU A 15 12.34 -16.12 11.26
C GLU A 15 11.55 -16.51 12.52
N ASN A 16 12.12 -17.37 13.38
CA ASN A 16 11.52 -17.79 14.65
C ASN A 16 10.07 -18.27 14.52
N ILE A 17 9.80 -19.05 13.47
CA ILE A 17 8.46 -19.60 13.24
C ILE A 17 8.08 -20.49 14.43
N ARG A 18 6.93 -20.22 15.03
CA ARG A 18 6.36 -20.96 16.17
C ARG A 18 4.85 -21.08 16.03
N GLU A 19 4.27 -21.93 16.81
CA GLU A 19 2.82 -22.05 16.91
C GLU A 19 2.38 -21.58 18.31
N ASP A 20 1.36 -20.74 18.35
CA ASP A 20 0.73 -20.29 19.58
C ASP A 20 -0.78 -20.33 19.41
N SER A 21 -1.44 -21.05 20.31
CA SER A 21 -2.91 -21.20 20.32
C SER A 21 -3.50 -21.69 18.99
N GLY A 22 -2.75 -22.53 18.24
CA GLY A 22 -3.18 -23.07 16.94
C GLY A 22 -2.88 -22.16 15.75
N GLU A 23 -2.26 -21.00 15.96
CA GLU A 23 -1.86 -20.06 14.91
C GLU A 23 -0.34 -20.03 14.70
N LYS A 24 0.09 -19.89 13.47
CA LYS A 24 1.51 -19.70 13.14
C LYS A 24 1.93 -18.27 13.33
N ILE A 25 2.93 -18.07 14.16
CA ILE A 25 3.55 -16.76 14.43
C ILE A 25 4.99 -16.79 13.92
N ALA A 26 5.46 -15.68 13.36
CA ALA A 26 6.84 -15.54 12.92
C ALA A 26 7.30 -14.09 13.04
N ASP A 27 8.60 -13.92 13.18
CA ASP A 27 9.23 -12.62 12.98
C ASP A 27 9.44 -12.42 11.48
N ILE A 28 9.13 -11.23 10.99
CA ILE A 28 9.25 -10.92 9.56
C ILE A 28 10.43 -9.97 9.38
N ARG A 29 11.40 -10.43 8.60
CA ARG A 29 12.53 -9.60 8.21
C ARG A 29 12.39 -9.17 6.76
N ALA A 30 12.28 -7.86 6.53
CA ALA A 30 12.29 -7.24 5.20
C ALA A 30 13.61 -6.52 4.98
N LYS A 31 14.20 -6.69 3.79
CA LYS A 31 15.38 -5.94 3.34
C LYS A 31 15.04 -5.18 2.08
N TYR A 32 15.73 -4.08 1.86
CA TYR A 32 15.62 -3.34 0.61
C TYR A 32 15.78 -4.27 -0.59
N SER A 33 14.91 -4.10 -1.56
CA SER A 33 14.93 -4.82 -2.82
C SER A 33 14.33 -3.97 -3.94
N LYS A 34 14.87 -4.13 -5.14
CA LYS A 34 14.27 -3.55 -6.33
C LYS A 34 13.08 -4.42 -6.73
N LEU A 35 11.89 -3.86 -6.57
CA LEU A 35 10.66 -4.54 -6.93
C LEU A 35 10.45 -4.50 -8.44
N LYS A 36 9.80 -5.53 -8.96
CA LYS A 36 9.36 -5.64 -10.35
C LYS A 36 7.85 -5.76 -10.41
N ALA A 37 7.30 -5.17 -11.45
CA ALA A 37 5.87 -5.26 -11.72
C ALA A 37 5.43 -6.70 -11.97
N VAL A 38 4.20 -7.00 -11.57
CA VAL A 38 3.58 -8.32 -11.72
C VAL A 38 2.11 -8.20 -12.11
N LEU A 39 1.58 -9.27 -12.70
CA LEU A 39 0.12 -9.48 -12.72
C LEU A 39 -0.26 -10.14 -11.39
N VAL A 40 -1.15 -9.50 -10.63
CA VAL A 40 -1.73 -10.05 -9.39
C VAL A 40 -3.07 -10.72 -9.74
N PRO A 41 -3.13 -12.06 -9.70
CA PRO A 41 -4.33 -12.80 -10.08
C PRO A 41 -5.51 -12.59 -9.12
N ALA A 42 -6.74 -12.67 -9.64
CA ALA A 42 -7.96 -12.45 -8.87
C ALA A 42 -8.13 -13.40 -7.65
N HIS A 43 -7.53 -14.59 -7.68
CA HIS A 43 -7.67 -15.53 -6.54
C HIS A 43 -7.01 -15.00 -5.25
N PHE A 44 -6.10 -14.02 -5.33
CA PHE A 44 -5.56 -13.35 -4.15
C PHE A 44 -6.54 -12.34 -3.53
N ALA A 45 -7.52 -11.84 -4.29
CA ALA A 45 -8.36 -10.73 -3.87
C ALA A 45 -9.05 -11.00 -2.52
N ALA A 46 -9.70 -12.13 -2.36
CA ALA A 46 -10.44 -12.45 -1.14
C ALA A 46 -9.53 -12.53 0.12
N SER A 47 -8.28 -13.00 -0.03
CA SER A 47 -7.36 -13.20 1.10
C SER A 47 -6.54 -11.96 1.46
N MET A 48 -6.52 -10.93 0.59
CA MET A 48 -5.72 -9.73 0.80
C MET A 48 -6.41 -8.45 0.33
N ILE A 49 -7.75 -8.44 0.33
CA ILE A 49 -8.51 -7.29 -0.19
C ILE A 49 -8.16 -5.98 0.53
N ASP A 50 -7.84 -6.06 1.80
CA ASP A 50 -7.51 -4.91 2.63
C ASP A 50 -6.05 -4.42 2.47
N GLU A 51 -5.20 -5.21 1.83
CA GLU A 51 -3.80 -4.87 1.55
C GLU A 51 -3.58 -4.22 0.17
N TYR A 52 -4.60 -4.15 -0.68
CA TYR A 52 -4.46 -3.52 -2.00
C TYR A 52 -4.10 -2.02 -1.96
N PRO A 53 -4.55 -1.22 -0.98
CA PRO A 53 -4.08 0.16 -0.88
C PRO A 53 -2.55 0.25 -0.78
N ILE A 54 -1.94 -0.50 0.14
CA ILE A 54 -0.49 -0.50 0.29
C ILE A 54 0.23 -1.22 -0.85
N LEU A 55 -0.39 -2.24 -1.47
CA LEU A 55 0.16 -2.89 -2.65
C LEU A 55 0.25 -1.94 -3.85
N ALA A 56 -0.73 -1.07 -4.03
CA ALA A 56 -0.70 -0.04 -5.09
C ALA A 56 0.46 0.95 -4.90
N ILE A 57 0.80 1.29 -3.64
CA ILE A 57 1.98 2.11 -3.32
C ILE A 57 3.28 1.38 -3.69
N LEU A 58 3.38 0.10 -3.39
CA LEU A 58 4.53 -0.71 -3.78
C LEU A 58 4.63 -0.87 -5.29
N ALA A 59 3.48 -1.01 -5.98
CA ALA A 59 3.42 -1.06 -7.44
C ALA A 59 3.97 0.22 -8.08
N ALA A 60 3.67 1.40 -7.52
CA ALA A 60 4.23 2.67 -7.98
C ALA A 60 5.77 2.74 -7.85
N LYS A 61 6.37 1.88 -7.05
CA LYS A 61 7.83 1.78 -6.85
C LYS A 61 8.44 0.51 -7.46
N ALA A 62 7.65 -0.29 -8.16
CA ALA A 62 8.07 -1.52 -8.84
C ALA A 62 8.32 -1.26 -10.33
N GLU A 63 9.48 -1.66 -10.84
CA GLU A 63 9.87 -1.45 -12.25
C GLU A 63 8.89 -2.13 -13.21
N GLY A 64 8.25 -1.36 -14.08
CA GLY A 64 7.21 -1.78 -15.04
C GLY A 64 5.80 -1.36 -14.60
N THR A 65 4.78 -2.04 -15.11
CA THR A 65 3.37 -1.78 -14.79
C THR A 65 2.75 -3.00 -14.11
N THR A 66 2.35 -2.84 -12.84
CA THR A 66 1.64 -3.87 -12.07
C THR A 66 0.16 -3.81 -12.36
N ARG A 67 -0.43 -4.95 -12.73
CA ARG A 67 -1.88 -5.10 -12.90
C ARG A 67 -2.46 -5.97 -11.80
N MET A 68 -3.49 -5.47 -11.15
CA MET A 68 -4.23 -6.13 -10.08
C MET A 68 -5.66 -6.35 -10.55
N VAL A 69 -6.20 -7.57 -10.47
CA VAL A 69 -7.53 -7.92 -10.96
C VAL A 69 -8.38 -8.61 -9.89
N GLY A 70 -9.71 -8.60 -10.07
CA GLY A 70 -10.66 -9.16 -9.11
C GLY A 70 -10.98 -8.20 -7.96
N LEU A 71 -10.91 -6.90 -8.17
CA LEU A 71 -10.96 -5.86 -7.14
C LEU A 71 -12.36 -5.28 -6.89
N ALA A 72 -13.42 -5.87 -7.43
CA ALA A 72 -14.78 -5.34 -7.31
C ALA A 72 -15.18 -5.06 -5.85
N GLU A 73 -14.72 -5.89 -4.89
CA GLU A 73 -15.02 -5.74 -3.47
C GLU A 73 -14.38 -4.49 -2.83
N LEU A 74 -13.31 -3.94 -3.40
CA LEU A 74 -12.72 -2.68 -2.94
C LEU A 74 -13.69 -1.49 -3.03
N ARG A 75 -14.67 -1.56 -3.93
CA ARG A 75 -15.63 -0.48 -4.15
C ARG A 75 -16.69 -0.36 -3.05
N VAL A 76 -16.84 -1.39 -2.23
CA VAL A 76 -17.87 -1.48 -1.18
C VAL A 76 -17.28 -1.62 0.22
N LYS A 77 -16.06 -1.12 0.42
CA LYS A 77 -15.40 -1.04 1.72
C LYS A 77 -15.78 0.25 2.45
N GLU A 78 -14.96 0.75 3.38
CA GLU A 78 -15.18 2.02 4.10
C GLU A 78 -15.33 3.21 3.15
N SER A 79 -14.70 3.10 1.98
CA SER A 79 -14.81 4.00 0.84
C SER A 79 -14.83 3.17 -0.45
N ASP A 80 -15.08 3.77 -1.62
CA ASP A 80 -14.68 3.17 -2.89
C ASP A 80 -13.15 3.23 -2.98
N ARG A 81 -12.49 2.24 -2.33
CA ARG A 81 -11.04 2.19 -2.22
C ARG A 81 -10.35 2.15 -3.58
N LEU A 82 -10.95 1.50 -4.58
CA LEU A 82 -10.37 1.42 -5.92
C LEU A 82 -10.24 2.82 -6.52
N ILE A 83 -11.31 3.59 -6.50
CA ILE A 83 -11.32 4.97 -7.00
C ILE A 83 -10.45 5.88 -6.12
N ALA A 84 -10.49 5.72 -4.79
CA ALA A 84 -9.66 6.49 -3.87
C ALA A 84 -8.16 6.27 -4.14
N ILE A 85 -7.72 5.04 -4.34
CA ILE A 85 -6.33 4.71 -4.69
C ILE A 85 -5.97 5.37 -6.01
N TYR A 86 -6.75 5.15 -7.07
CA TYR A 86 -6.51 5.69 -8.39
C TYR A 86 -6.37 7.21 -8.37
N ASN A 87 -7.37 7.93 -7.86
CA ASN A 87 -7.36 9.39 -7.84
C ASN A 87 -6.16 9.96 -7.08
N ASN A 88 -5.82 9.35 -5.96
CA ASN A 88 -4.70 9.80 -5.14
C ASN A 88 -3.33 9.47 -5.76
N LEU A 89 -3.19 8.35 -6.47
CA LEU A 89 -1.98 8.06 -7.25
C LEU A 89 -1.75 9.13 -8.32
N ILE A 90 -2.79 9.52 -9.05
CA ILE A 90 -2.71 10.62 -10.04
C ILE A 90 -2.27 11.94 -9.39
N LYS A 91 -2.80 12.29 -8.20
CA LYS A 91 -2.36 13.48 -7.44
C LYS A 91 -0.89 13.42 -7.04
N CYS A 92 -0.34 12.22 -6.91
CA CYS A 92 1.08 11.98 -6.61
C CYS A 92 1.98 11.89 -7.86
N GLY A 93 1.45 12.14 -9.06
CA GLY A 93 2.19 12.05 -10.32
C GLY A 93 2.47 10.63 -10.77
N VAL A 94 1.76 9.64 -10.22
CA VAL A 94 1.87 8.23 -10.59
C VAL A 94 0.87 7.91 -11.70
N GLU A 95 1.34 7.36 -12.82
CA GLU A 95 0.47 6.87 -13.88
C GLU A 95 -0.28 5.63 -13.40
N ALA A 96 -1.60 5.66 -13.53
CA ALA A 96 -2.47 4.56 -13.19
C ALA A 96 -3.68 4.51 -14.12
N GLU A 97 -4.24 3.32 -14.30
CA GLU A 97 -5.50 3.09 -15.02
C GLU A 97 -6.36 2.12 -14.20
N HIS A 98 -7.68 2.21 -14.35
CA HIS A 98 -8.59 1.32 -13.64
C HIS A 98 -9.81 0.96 -14.50
N GLY A 99 -10.46 -0.15 -14.15
CA GLY A 99 -11.79 -0.53 -14.63
C GLY A 99 -12.71 -0.82 -13.45
N ASP A 100 -13.72 -1.63 -13.69
CA ASP A 100 -14.71 -1.94 -12.66
C ASP A 100 -14.12 -2.80 -11.52
N ASP A 101 -13.20 -3.70 -11.86
CA ASP A 101 -12.62 -4.68 -10.94
C ASP A 101 -11.11 -4.85 -11.07
N TRP A 102 -10.42 -3.89 -11.67
CA TRP A 102 -8.97 -3.93 -11.85
C TRP A 102 -8.32 -2.56 -11.69
N LEU A 103 -7.04 -2.58 -11.35
CA LEU A 103 -6.17 -1.42 -11.25
C LEU A 103 -4.80 -1.75 -11.86
N GLU A 104 -4.31 -0.86 -12.72
CA GLU A 104 -2.93 -0.84 -13.20
C GLU A 104 -2.18 0.35 -12.61
N VAL A 105 -0.94 0.11 -12.18
CA VAL A 105 -0.08 1.14 -11.63
C VAL A 105 1.29 1.02 -12.26
N SER A 106 1.77 2.09 -12.87
CA SER A 106 3.08 2.15 -13.51
C SER A 106 4.16 2.66 -12.55
N PHE A 107 5.38 2.24 -12.79
CA PHE A 107 6.54 2.71 -12.03
C PHE A 107 6.66 4.23 -12.08
N CYS A 108 6.82 4.84 -10.93
CA CYS A 108 7.07 6.26 -10.77
C CYS A 108 8.44 6.47 -10.12
N ASN A 109 9.38 7.04 -10.88
CA ASN A 109 10.72 7.29 -10.39
C ASN A 109 10.70 8.30 -9.23
N GLU A 110 10.01 9.40 -9.42
CA GLU A 110 9.90 10.49 -8.43
C GLU A 110 8.43 10.80 -8.16
N VAL A 111 8.03 10.61 -6.92
CA VAL A 111 6.68 10.93 -6.46
C VAL A 111 6.61 12.42 -6.13
N VAL A 112 5.71 13.13 -6.80
CA VAL A 112 5.49 14.58 -6.57
C VAL A 112 4.01 14.78 -6.24
N ALA A 113 3.70 14.94 -4.96
CA ALA A 113 2.34 15.22 -4.54
C ALA A 113 1.97 16.67 -4.83
N THR A 114 1.07 16.89 -5.77
CA THR A 114 0.62 18.23 -6.19
C THR A 114 -0.57 18.74 -5.38
N GLN A 115 -1.21 17.88 -4.63
CA GLN A 115 -2.42 18.16 -3.83
C GLN A 115 -2.45 17.29 -2.57
N THR A 116 -3.21 17.75 -1.59
CA THR A 116 -3.53 16.94 -0.40
C THR A 116 -4.30 15.67 -0.81
N ILE A 117 -3.91 14.55 -0.23
CA ILE A 117 -4.54 13.25 -0.43
C ILE A 117 -5.87 13.20 0.30
N GLU A 118 -6.92 12.82 -0.39
CA GLU A 118 -8.25 12.62 0.17
C GLU A 118 -8.36 11.20 0.74
N THR A 119 -8.54 11.10 2.04
CA THR A 119 -8.57 9.79 2.73
C THR A 119 -9.96 9.16 2.75
N PHE A 120 -11.02 9.94 2.53
CA PHE A 120 -12.42 9.48 2.62
C PHE A 120 -12.73 8.81 3.97
N HIS A 121 -12.08 9.27 5.05
CA HIS A 121 -12.12 8.66 6.38
C HIS A 121 -11.68 7.17 6.41
N ASP A 122 -10.93 6.72 5.43
CA ASP A 122 -10.39 5.37 5.33
C ASP A 122 -8.93 5.33 5.83
N HIS A 123 -8.73 4.63 6.96
CA HIS A 123 -7.43 4.52 7.60
C HIS A 123 -6.37 3.83 6.71
N ARG A 124 -6.78 2.89 5.83
CA ARG A 124 -5.86 2.19 4.94
C ARG A 124 -5.39 3.08 3.80
N ILE A 125 -6.27 3.94 3.28
CA ILE A 125 -5.89 4.97 2.31
C ILE A 125 -4.91 5.95 2.97
N ALA A 126 -5.26 6.50 4.15
CA ALA A 126 -4.40 7.43 4.86
C ALA A 126 -2.99 6.87 5.11
N MET A 127 -2.90 5.69 5.74
CA MET A 127 -1.61 5.06 6.05
C MET A 127 -0.81 4.74 4.79
N SER A 128 -1.45 4.22 3.73
CA SER A 128 -0.76 3.84 2.50
C SER A 128 -0.11 5.05 1.83
N PHE A 129 -0.82 6.17 1.71
CA PHE A 129 -0.25 7.36 1.08
C PHE A 129 0.78 8.08 1.97
N LEU A 130 0.66 8.01 3.30
CA LEU A 130 1.74 8.46 4.19
C LEU A 130 3.02 7.64 3.99
N ILE A 131 2.91 6.32 3.77
CA ILE A 131 4.06 5.48 3.41
C ILE A 131 4.62 5.84 2.04
N LEU A 132 3.79 6.16 1.04
CA LEU A 132 4.28 6.68 -0.25
C LEU A 132 5.10 7.96 -0.05
N GLY A 133 4.65 8.83 0.86
CA GLY A 133 5.33 10.08 1.21
C GLY A 133 6.78 9.90 1.68
N LEU A 134 7.15 8.73 2.20
CA LEU A 134 8.54 8.43 2.57
C LEU A 134 9.48 8.36 1.36
N THR A 135 8.93 8.24 0.16
CA THR A 135 9.67 8.18 -1.10
C THR A 135 9.57 9.46 -1.92
N ALA A 136 8.82 10.45 -1.44
CA ALA A 136 8.62 11.75 -2.07
C ALA A 136 9.57 12.79 -1.46
N PRO A 137 10.27 13.62 -2.26
CA PRO A 137 11.19 14.65 -1.73
C PRO A 137 10.52 15.61 -0.74
N ASP A 138 9.29 16.04 -1.05
CA ASP A 138 8.52 17.00 -0.25
C ASP A 138 7.47 16.31 0.64
N GLY A 139 7.50 14.96 0.72
CA GLY A 139 6.51 14.20 1.45
C GLY A 139 5.13 14.16 0.79
N VAL A 140 4.14 13.70 1.54
CA VAL A 140 2.72 13.65 1.14
C VAL A 140 1.88 14.11 2.32
N ALA A 141 0.97 15.05 2.08
CA ALA A 141 -0.02 15.49 3.06
C ALA A 141 -1.36 14.76 2.83
N VAL A 142 -2.02 14.37 3.91
CA VAL A 142 -3.37 13.79 3.90
C VAL A 142 -4.36 14.73 4.60
N ASP A 143 -5.63 14.68 4.22
CA ASP A 143 -6.69 15.56 4.74
C ASP A 143 -7.11 15.25 6.18
N ASP A 144 -7.11 13.97 6.57
CA ASP A 144 -7.45 13.54 7.93
C ASP A 144 -6.63 12.30 8.34
N ILE A 145 -6.19 12.28 9.59
CA ILE A 145 -5.43 11.18 10.20
C ILE A 145 -6.15 10.51 11.38
N LYS A 146 -7.31 11.04 11.79
CA LYS A 146 -7.99 10.59 13.02
C LYS A 146 -8.38 9.12 12.96
N MET A 147 -8.81 8.63 11.78
CA MET A 147 -9.22 7.25 11.60
C MET A 147 -8.05 6.25 11.78
N ILE A 148 -6.79 6.67 11.63
CA ILE A 148 -5.63 5.81 11.86
C ILE A 148 -5.63 5.31 13.31
N ASN A 149 -5.99 6.16 14.26
CA ASN A 149 -6.01 5.82 15.68
C ASN A 149 -7.00 4.72 16.04
N THR A 150 -8.01 4.47 15.21
CA THR A 150 -9.01 3.42 15.47
C THR A 150 -8.50 2.03 15.13
N SER A 151 -7.54 1.92 14.21
CA SER A 151 -7.02 0.62 13.75
C SER A 151 -5.54 0.42 14.07
N PHE A 152 -4.73 1.48 14.07
CA PHE A 152 -3.30 1.40 14.39
C PHE A 152 -2.84 2.65 15.18
N PRO A 153 -3.18 2.75 16.49
CA PRO A 153 -2.86 3.92 17.31
C PRO A 153 -1.36 4.25 17.38
N GLU A 154 -0.49 3.22 17.24
CA GLU A 154 0.95 3.37 17.31
C GLU A 154 1.62 3.73 15.96
N PHE A 155 0.87 3.89 14.86
CA PHE A 155 1.41 4.08 13.53
C PHE A 155 2.48 5.19 13.48
N PHE A 156 2.18 6.37 13.95
CA PHE A 156 3.12 7.49 13.94
C PHE A 156 4.30 7.30 14.89
N SER A 157 4.08 6.70 16.06
CA SER A 157 5.19 6.43 16.98
C SER A 157 6.15 5.41 16.40
N ARG A 158 5.65 4.37 15.74
CA ARG A 158 6.49 3.38 15.05
C ARG A 158 7.28 3.99 13.89
N LEU A 159 6.67 4.86 13.10
CA LEU A 159 7.40 5.57 12.03
C LEU A 159 8.52 6.46 12.61
N LYS A 160 8.28 7.17 13.72
CA LYS A 160 9.31 7.96 14.39
C LYS A 160 10.46 7.11 14.93
N GLU A 161 10.18 5.95 15.51
CA GLU A 161 11.19 4.98 15.96
C GLU A 161 12.08 4.51 14.78
N LEU A 162 11.52 4.45 13.58
CA LEU A 162 12.23 4.13 12.33
C LEU A 162 13.00 5.34 11.75
N GLY A 163 12.94 6.51 12.41
CA GLY A 163 13.65 7.71 11.99
C GLY A 163 12.89 8.59 10.99
N VAL A 164 11.59 8.34 10.77
CA VAL A 164 10.76 9.16 9.89
C VAL A 164 10.47 10.52 10.54
N LYS A 165 10.65 11.60 9.79
CA LYS A 165 10.21 12.94 10.19
C LYS A 165 8.75 13.10 9.80
N ILE A 166 7.93 13.52 10.76
CA ILE A 166 6.49 13.75 10.59
C ILE A 166 6.22 15.14 11.15
N ASP A 167 5.76 16.02 10.30
CA ASP A 167 5.37 17.39 10.61
C ASP A 167 3.86 17.48 10.89
#